data_87a64bb78307e988f0752450ec404227
#
_entry.id   87a64bb78307e988f0752450ec404227
#
_cell.length_a   1.000
_cell.length_b   1.000
_cell.length_c   1.000
_cell.angle_alpha   90.00
_cell.angle_beta   90.00
_cell.angle_gamma   90.00
#
_symmetry.space_group_name_H-M   'P 1'
#
loop_
_entity.id
_entity.type
_entity.pdbx_description
1 polymer ?
#
loop_
_entity_poly.entity_id
_entity_poly.type
_entity_poly.pdbx_seq_one_letter_code
_entity_poly.pdbx_strand_id
1 'polypeptide(L)'
;MKTSKREFIKRLGLAGAAGAVGALAMASAKAQTDEIKAGATNSSVFNVKDFGAFGDGVTPDSEAIQKALDAAGEVQGTVYFPSGKYLCHDLKVRPHTTVMSEPQWAYGGDAGAMLVLDSEEADCVLNVTGAFGAHIKGLFLFGKRECKKEIHGIFLNNDKEFSKKEDSIVIDDCQVRMFSGSGVHLLRVWLFIIRHSYFRANKKHGIYIFGWDGFVLDNQISDNGSHGMFVDKWGGTIMFTANRVEWNKGCGYFAIDGGSTNFTGNCFDCNWGAAIDLRKCSTITISANVFRRCGREDNIEGEDMSCQVNLDGCKGLAMNCNSSGAGRRDGAKGEVRPKYGLKVKNMSYSVITDNSFFGGFTDKMVFDAGGHGEQFVMSDNVGCPAGK
;
A
#
# COMPACT_ATOMS: atom_id res chain seq x y z
N MET A 1 41.55 2.89 27.88
CA MET A 1 41.00 3.09 29.23
C MET A 1 39.55 2.74 29.20
N LYS A 2 39.17 1.58 29.80
CA LYS A 2 37.81 1.09 29.86
C LYS A 2 37.21 1.55 31.18
N THR A 3 36.26 2.46 31.18
CA THR A 3 35.49 2.82 32.37
C THR A 3 34.22 1.96 32.42
N SER A 4 34.12 1.22 33.51
CA SER A 4 33.12 0.18 33.74
C SER A 4 31.75 0.80 34.12
N LYS A 5 30.67 0.18 33.62
CA LYS A 5 29.26 0.48 33.90
C LYS A 5 28.87 0.50 35.41
N ARG A 6 29.79 0.18 36.31
CA ARG A 6 29.52 0.13 37.78
C ARG A 6 29.68 1.49 38.51
N GLU A 7 30.35 2.46 37.93
CA GLU A 7 30.53 3.76 38.59
C GLU A 7 29.43 4.78 38.34
N PHE A 8 28.57 4.56 37.34
CA PHE A 8 27.45 5.46 37.05
C PHE A 8 26.27 5.32 38.01
N ILE A 9 26.14 4.16 38.69
CA ILE A 9 25.00 3.88 39.60
C ILE A 9 25.28 4.35 41.04
N LYS A 10 26.52 4.69 41.41
CA LYS A 10 26.88 5.11 42.77
C LYS A 10 26.73 6.62 43.05
N ARG A 11 26.34 7.43 42.08
CA ARG A 11 26.17 8.90 42.27
C ARG A 11 24.72 9.37 42.46
N LEU A 12 23.75 8.47 42.56
CA LEU A 12 22.33 8.79 42.79
C LEU A 12 21.80 8.22 44.09
N GLY A 13 22.59 8.24 45.14
CA GLY A 13 22.13 7.86 46.49
C GLY A 13 23.01 8.50 47.51
N LEU A 14 22.48 9.51 48.20
CA LEU A 14 22.74 9.96 49.55
C LEU A 14 22.70 11.49 49.67
N ALA A 15 21.56 12.04 49.99
CA ALA A 15 21.48 13.16 50.91
C ALA A 15 20.17 12.95 51.75
N GLY A 16 20.40 12.55 52.93
CA GLY A 16 19.50 12.05 53.90
C GLY A 16 18.86 13.14 54.76
N ALA A 17 18.02 12.60 55.59
CA ALA A 17 17.11 13.21 56.54
C ALA A 17 17.76 13.96 57.67
N ALA A 18 17.07 15.00 58.13
CA ALA A 18 16.89 15.46 59.53
C ALA A 18 15.83 16.58 59.49
N GLY A 19 14.68 16.47 59.97
CA GLY A 19 14.19 16.41 61.30
C GLY A 19 13.84 17.78 61.81
N ALA A 20 12.53 18.10 61.96
CA ALA A 20 12.02 18.84 63.14
C ALA A 20 10.49 18.86 63.13
N VAL A 21 9.95 18.40 64.23
CA VAL A 21 8.56 18.47 64.67
C VAL A 21 8.24 19.90 65.06
N GLY A 22 7.06 20.43 64.69
CA GLY A 22 6.63 21.75 65.09
C GLY A 22 5.15 22.04 64.80
N ALA A 23 4.31 21.80 65.78
CA ALA A 23 3.08 22.48 66.13
C ALA A 23 1.93 22.66 65.13
N LEU A 24 0.79 22.08 65.51
CA LEU A 24 -0.55 22.39 65.06
C LEU A 24 -0.86 23.91 65.14
N ALA A 25 -1.28 24.44 63.99
CA ALA A 25 -2.17 25.60 64.00
C ALA A 25 -3.35 25.29 63.10
N MET A 26 -4.50 24.99 63.68
CA MET A 26 -5.77 24.94 62.99
C MET A 26 -6.11 26.35 62.51
N ALA A 27 -5.90 26.66 61.28
CA ALA A 27 -6.54 27.79 60.60
C ALA A 27 -7.65 27.20 59.72
N SER A 28 -8.88 27.52 60.04
CA SER A 28 -10.05 27.23 59.21
C SER A 28 -9.90 27.95 57.89
N ALA A 29 -9.39 27.26 56.91
CA ALA A 29 -9.48 27.70 55.55
C ALA A 29 -10.91 27.43 55.08
N LYS A 30 -11.69 28.50 54.85
CA LYS A 30 -12.88 28.46 54.00
C LYS A 30 -12.51 27.69 52.75
N ALA A 31 -13.22 26.61 52.50
CA ALA A 31 -13.21 25.97 51.19
C ALA A 31 -13.74 27.00 50.19
N GLN A 32 -12.83 27.70 49.54
CA GLN A 32 -13.10 28.24 48.23
C GLN A 32 -13.23 27.03 47.33
N THR A 33 -14.45 26.69 46.97
CA THR A 33 -14.73 25.90 45.80
C THR A 33 -14.29 26.74 44.60
N ASP A 34 -13.01 26.73 44.30
CA ASP A 34 -12.57 27.03 42.96
C ASP A 34 -13.25 25.98 42.11
N GLU A 35 -14.30 26.38 41.39
CA GLU A 35 -14.72 25.70 40.19
C GLU A 35 -13.44 25.48 39.39
N ILE A 36 -12.95 24.26 39.39
CA ILE A 36 -12.02 23.80 38.38
C ILE A 36 -12.81 24.02 37.10
N LYS A 37 -12.61 25.18 36.46
CA LYS A 37 -12.91 25.33 35.05
C LYS A 37 -12.18 24.17 34.44
N ALA A 38 -12.94 23.15 34.03
CA ALA A 38 -12.42 22.08 33.19
C ALA A 38 -11.69 22.83 32.11
N GLY A 39 -10.36 22.89 32.23
CA GLY A 39 -9.54 23.47 31.19
C GLY A 39 -9.96 22.73 29.91
N ALA A 40 -10.33 23.48 28.92
CA ALA A 40 -10.57 22.88 27.61
C ALA A 40 -9.38 21.97 27.35
N THR A 41 -9.58 20.67 27.54
CA THR A 41 -8.58 19.69 27.12
C THR A 41 -8.42 19.97 25.65
N ASN A 42 -7.27 20.49 25.24
CA ASN A 42 -6.91 20.58 23.83
C ASN A 42 -6.86 19.15 23.33
N SER A 43 -8.03 18.56 23.11
CA SER A 43 -8.15 17.24 22.54
C SER A 43 -7.60 17.34 21.14
N SER A 44 -6.51 16.63 20.86
CA SER A 44 -6.01 16.46 19.49
C SER A 44 -6.81 15.41 18.72
N VAL A 45 -7.87 14.84 19.31
CA VAL A 45 -8.73 13.83 18.71
C VAL A 45 -10.13 14.42 18.48
N PHE A 46 -10.56 14.40 17.23
CA PHE A 46 -11.82 14.95 16.76
C PHE A 46 -12.71 13.80 16.29
N ASN A 47 -13.71 13.45 17.07
CA ASN A 47 -14.67 12.42 16.69
C ASN A 47 -15.67 13.01 15.69
N VAL A 48 -15.80 12.40 14.50
CA VAL A 48 -16.71 12.89 13.46
C VAL A 48 -18.16 13.01 13.91
N LYS A 49 -18.59 12.24 14.93
CA LYS A 49 -19.92 12.31 15.53
C LYS A 49 -20.14 13.65 16.23
N ASP A 50 -19.12 14.23 16.83
CA ASP A 50 -19.19 15.51 17.52
C ASP A 50 -19.39 16.68 16.54
N PHE A 51 -19.12 16.46 15.27
CA PHE A 51 -19.34 17.40 14.15
C PHE A 51 -20.65 17.17 13.42
N GLY A 52 -21.44 16.20 13.85
CA GLY A 52 -22.76 15.90 13.31
C GLY A 52 -22.81 14.76 12.28
N ALA A 53 -21.74 13.99 12.13
CA ALA A 53 -21.80 12.80 11.28
C ALA A 53 -22.69 11.71 11.90
N PHE A 54 -23.59 11.15 11.12
CA PHE A 54 -24.53 10.11 11.56
C PHE A 54 -23.93 8.71 11.45
N GLY A 55 -23.24 8.40 10.36
CA GLY A 55 -22.68 7.06 10.13
C GLY A 55 -23.74 5.97 10.16
N ASP A 56 -24.95 6.26 9.72
CA ASP A 56 -26.12 5.38 9.71
C ASP A 56 -26.32 4.66 8.35
N GLY A 57 -25.53 5.04 7.34
CA GLY A 57 -25.61 4.49 5.98
C GLY A 57 -26.74 5.09 5.14
N VAL A 58 -27.40 6.13 5.61
CA VAL A 58 -28.54 6.79 4.94
C VAL A 58 -28.32 8.30 4.80
N THR A 59 -27.85 8.95 5.87
CA THR A 59 -27.64 10.38 5.91
C THR A 59 -26.27 10.74 5.30
N PRO A 60 -26.19 11.74 4.40
CA PRO A 60 -24.91 12.23 3.89
C PRO A 60 -24.06 12.86 4.99
N ASP A 61 -22.81 12.41 5.12
CA ASP A 61 -21.91 12.78 6.20
C ASP A 61 -20.73 13.68 5.75
N SER A 62 -20.58 13.94 4.44
CA SER A 62 -19.40 14.63 3.87
C SER A 62 -19.11 15.97 4.56
N GLU A 63 -20.14 16.82 4.78
CA GLU A 63 -19.97 18.13 5.39
C GLU A 63 -19.51 18.05 6.85
N ALA A 64 -20.11 17.16 7.62
CA ALA A 64 -19.74 16.93 9.02
C ALA A 64 -18.31 16.39 9.15
N ILE A 65 -17.96 15.40 8.33
CA ILE A 65 -16.60 14.83 8.30
C ILE A 65 -15.59 15.89 7.88
N GLN A 66 -15.90 16.72 6.85
CA GLN A 66 -14.97 17.75 6.40
C GLN A 66 -14.70 18.79 7.50
N LYS A 67 -15.71 19.17 8.28
CA LYS A 67 -15.53 20.06 9.44
C LYS A 67 -14.56 19.44 10.49
N ALA A 68 -14.68 18.15 10.74
CA ALA A 68 -13.75 17.44 11.64
C ALA A 68 -12.32 17.41 11.07
N LEU A 69 -12.16 17.15 9.76
CA LEU A 69 -10.87 17.19 9.08
C LEU A 69 -10.23 18.58 9.13
N ASP A 70 -11.03 19.62 8.93
CA ASP A 70 -10.55 20.99 8.94
C ASP A 70 -10.10 21.39 10.37
N ALA A 71 -10.90 21.07 11.37
CA ALA A 71 -10.54 21.35 12.78
C ALA A 71 -9.28 20.57 13.22
N ALA A 72 -9.15 19.31 12.81
CA ALA A 72 -7.95 18.53 13.10
C ALA A 72 -6.72 19.10 12.38
N GLY A 73 -6.89 19.64 11.16
CA GLY A 73 -5.80 20.25 10.40
C GLY A 73 -5.16 21.45 11.09
N GLU A 74 -5.96 22.26 11.78
CA GLU A 74 -5.48 23.46 12.51
C GLU A 74 -4.49 23.12 13.64
N VAL A 75 -4.61 21.92 14.21
CA VAL A 75 -3.79 21.48 15.34
C VAL A 75 -2.94 20.25 15.05
N GLN A 76 -2.92 19.80 13.79
CA GLN A 76 -2.23 18.57 13.37
C GLN A 76 -2.71 17.34 14.17
N GLY A 77 -4.02 17.27 14.36
CA GLY A 77 -4.68 16.29 15.23
C GLY A 77 -5.12 15.02 14.51
N THR A 78 -5.96 14.26 15.20
CA THR A 78 -6.51 12.99 14.73
C THR A 78 -8.01 13.13 14.50
N VAL A 79 -8.51 12.73 13.33
CA VAL A 79 -9.93 12.53 13.05
C VAL A 79 -10.28 11.08 13.31
N TYR A 80 -11.18 10.85 14.25
CA TYR A 80 -11.59 9.52 14.66
C TYR A 80 -12.99 9.18 14.18
N PHE A 81 -13.11 8.00 13.57
CA PHE A 81 -14.36 7.43 13.09
C PHE A 81 -14.79 6.26 13.96
N PRO A 82 -15.82 6.38 14.80
CA PRO A 82 -16.47 5.22 15.40
C PRO A 82 -17.05 4.29 14.34
N SER A 83 -17.29 3.02 14.69
CA SER A 83 -17.95 2.08 13.80
C SER A 83 -19.26 2.65 13.27
N GLY A 84 -19.49 2.52 11.97
CA GLY A 84 -20.67 3.07 11.27
C GLY A 84 -20.47 3.09 9.76
N LYS A 85 -21.53 3.42 9.01
CA LYS A 85 -21.50 3.58 7.55
C LYS A 85 -21.68 5.05 7.21
N TYR A 86 -20.61 5.73 6.83
CA TYR A 86 -20.58 7.16 6.54
C TYR A 86 -20.70 7.37 5.03
N LEU A 87 -21.81 7.95 4.58
CA LEU A 87 -22.01 8.33 3.17
C LEU A 87 -21.21 9.58 2.87
N CYS A 88 -20.18 9.49 2.03
CA CYS A 88 -19.28 10.61 1.81
C CYS A 88 -18.52 10.52 0.48
N HIS A 89 -18.02 11.67 0.04
CA HIS A 89 -17.16 11.82 -1.13
C HIS A 89 -16.27 13.07 -1.02
N ASP A 90 -15.19 13.09 -1.83
CA ASP A 90 -14.25 14.20 -2.02
C ASP A 90 -13.75 14.87 -0.72
N LEU A 91 -13.59 14.06 0.33
CA LEU A 91 -13.09 14.52 1.62
C LEU A 91 -11.61 14.92 1.51
N LYS A 92 -11.30 16.16 1.83
CA LYS A 92 -9.94 16.72 1.76
C LYS A 92 -9.21 16.52 3.08
N VAL A 93 -8.27 15.61 3.10
CA VAL A 93 -7.38 15.39 4.24
C VAL A 93 -6.42 16.57 4.39
N ARG A 94 -6.11 16.96 5.63
CA ARG A 94 -5.22 18.08 5.91
C ARG A 94 -3.78 17.60 6.19
N PRO A 95 -2.78 18.47 6.01
CA PRO A 95 -1.39 18.13 6.32
C PRO A 95 -1.23 17.70 7.78
N HIS A 96 -0.34 16.73 8.01
CA HIS A 96 0.02 16.22 9.33
C HIS A 96 -1.16 15.72 10.16
N THR A 97 -2.26 15.33 9.51
CA THR A 97 -3.47 14.84 10.18
C THR A 97 -3.53 13.32 10.11
N THR A 98 -3.88 12.68 11.22
CA THR A 98 -4.22 11.25 11.24
C THR A 98 -5.73 11.10 11.05
N VAL A 99 -6.14 10.27 10.09
CA VAL A 99 -7.55 9.90 9.84
C VAL A 99 -7.69 8.44 10.18
N MET A 100 -8.41 8.08 11.25
CA MET A 100 -8.35 6.73 11.75
C MET A 100 -9.66 6.16 12.31
N SER A 101 -9.69 4.83 12.34
CA SER A 101 -10.61 4.00 13.12
C SER A 101 -9.87 2.78 13.67
N GLU A 102 -10.51 2.04 14.56
CA GLU A 102 -10.10 0.67 14.87
C GLU A 102 -10.49 -0.26 13.71
N PRO A 103 -9.54 -1.00 13.12
CA PRO A 103 -9.83 -1.92 12.03
C PRO A 103 -10.69 -3.10 12.54
N GLN A 104 -11.88 -3.22 12.00
CA GLN A 104 -12.84 -4.29 12.33
C GLN A 104 -13.33 -5.04 11.08
N TRP A 105 -12.82 -4.65 9.92
CA TRP A 105 -13.11 -5.30 8.66
C TRP A 105 -12.41 -6.68 8.57
N ALA A 106 -13.01 -7.59 7.81
CA ALA A 106 -12.43 -8.88 7.48
C ALA A 106 -12.55 -9.13 5.98
N TYR A 107 -11.87 -10.17 5.48
CA TYR A 107 -11.83 -10.50 4.05
C TYR A 107 -13.23 -10.49 3.37
N GLY A 108 -14.25 -10.96 4.02
CA GLY A 108 -15.63 -10.99 3.53
C GLY A 108 -16.63 -10.19 4.38
N GLY A 109 -16.16 -9.40 5.34
CA GLY A 109 -17.02 -8.70 6.29
C GLY A 109 -17.12 -7.21 6.03
N ASP A 110 -18.31 -6.67 6.30
CA ASP A 110 -18.64 -5.25 6.26
C ASP A 110 -18.81 -4.77 7.71
N ALA A 111 -17.72 -4.38 8.36
CA ALA A 111 -17.73 -3.94 9.75
C ALA A 111 -16.73 -2.79 9.95
N GLY A 112 -16.77 -2.16 11.12
CA GLY A 112 -15.93 -1.03 11.48
C GLY A 112 -16.45 0.29 10.93
N ALA A 113 -15.56 1.24 10.72
CA ALA A 113 -15.90 2.51 10.09
C ALA A 113 -15.79 2.39 8.58
N MET A 114 -16.93 2.40 7.91
CA MET A 114 -17.05 2.32 6.46
C MET A 114 -17.31 3.71 5.89
N LEU A 115 -16.41 4.20 5.06
CA LEU A 115 -16.60 5.38 4.22
C LEU A 115 -17.17 4.92 2.89
N VAL A 116 -18.45 5.18 2.65
CA VAL A 116 -19.20 4.68 1.51
C VAL A 116 -19.41 5.81 0.51
N LEU A 117 -18.93 5.62 -0.73
CA LEU A 117 -19.13 6.57 -1.81
C LEU A 117 -20.62 6.79 -2.07
N ASP A 118 -21.09 8.03 -1.96
CA ASP A 118 -22.49 8.40 -2.17
C ASP A 118 -22.73 9.20 -3.47
N SER A 119 -21.68 9.72 -4.11
CA SER A 119 -21.77 10.48 -5.36
C SER A 119 -21.16 9.73 -6.55
N GLU A 120 -21.81 9.81 -7.72
CA GLU A 120 -21.27 9.29 -9.00
C GLU A 120 -20.44 10.32 -9.76
N GLU A 121 -20.48 11.59 -9.33
CA GLU A 121 -19.72 12.69 -9.90
C GLU A 121 -18.43 13.04 -9.15
N ALA A 122 -18.19 12.37 -8.02
CA ALA A 122 -17.00 12.55 -7.20
C ALA A 122 -15.71 12.14 -7.95
N ASP A 123 -14.56 12.59 -7.48
CA ASP A 123 -13.26 12.11 -7.93
C ASP A 123 -12.77 10.94 -7.03
N CYS A 124 -13.12 10.99 -5.74
CA CYS A 124 -12.66 9.99 -4.76
C CYS A 124 -13.53 10.00 -3.50
N VAL A 125 -13.17 9.13 -2.55
CA VAL A 125 -13.65 9.24 -1.16
C VAL A 125 -12.70 10.11 -0.34
N LEU A 126 -11.39 9.79 -0.32
CA LEU A 126 -10.37 10.56 0.38
C LEU A 126 -9.39 11.21 -0.60
N ASN A 127 -9.33 12.52 -0.60
CA ASN A 127 -8.37 13.30 -1.36
C ASN A 127 -7.21 13.72 -0.43
N VAL A 128 -6.03 13.15 -0.68
CA VAL A 128 -4.81 13.42 0.08
C VAL A 128 -3.85 14.36 -0.68
N THR A 129 -4.33 15.07 -1.71
CA THR A 129 -3.53 16.07 -2.44
C THR A 129 -3.12 17.20 -1.49
N GLY A 130 -1.82 17.40 -1.34
CA GLY A 130 -1.25 18.39 -0.43
C GLY A 130 -1.33 18.04 1.06
N ALA A 131 -1.79 16.85 1.40
CA ALA A 131 -1.89 16.38 2.80
C ALA A 131 -0.55 15.82 3.32
N PHE A 132 0.51 16.61 3.24
CA PHE A 132 1.86 16.22 3.66
C PHE A 132 1.89 15.62 5.06
N GLY A 133 2.50 14.44 5.21
CA GLY A 133 2.61 13.74 6.48
C GLY A 133 1.29 13.20 7.03
N ALA A 134 0.26 13.07 6.20
CA ALA A 134 -1.01 12.49 6.63
C ALA A 134 -0.94 10.97 6.78
N HIS A 135 -1.64 10.45 7.78
CA HIS A 135 -1.78 9.03 8.04
C HIS A 135 -3.25 8.61 7.91
N ILE A 136 -3.54 7.63 7.06
CA ILE A 136 -4.86 7.02 6.90
C ILE A 136 -4.78 5.61 7.50
N LYS A 137 -5.58 5.34 8.54
CA LYS A 137 -5.45 4.10 9.29
C LYS A 137 -6.77 3.45 9.67
N GLY A 138 -6.88 2.14 9.50
CA GLY A 138 -7.97 1.32 10.05
C GLY A 138 -9.33 1.53 9.39
N LEU A 139 -9.41 2.18 8.25
CA LEU A 139 -10.65 2.54 7.57
C LEU A 139 -11.03 1.53 6.49
N PHE A 140 -12.33 1.37 6.30
CA PHE A 140 -12.87 0.65 5.18
C PHE A 140 -13.54 1.61 4.17
N LEU A 141 -12.93 1.77 2.99
CA LEU A 141 -13.46 2.59 1.90
C LEU A 141 -14.20 1.70 0.91
N PHE A 142 -15.47 2.02 0.64
CA PHE A 142 -16.35 1.25 -0.22
C PHE A 142 -16.92 2.11 -1.34
N GLY A 143 -16.62 1.71 -2.59
CA GLY A 143 -17.00 2.45 -3.79
C GLY A 143 -18.28 1.94 -4.45
N LYS A 144 -18.55 2.48 -5.63
CA LYS A 144 -19.59 2.06 -6.60
C LYS A 144 -18.90 1.64 -7.90
N ARG A 145 -18.56 0.37 -8.02
CA ARG A 145 -17.73 -0.15 -9.11
C ARG A 145 -18.27 0.13 -10.51
N GLU A 146 -19.57 0.20 -10.66
CA GLU A 146 -20.25 0.33 -11.95
C GLU A 146 -20.47 1.79 -12.39
N CYS A 147 -19.98 2.78 -11.61
CA CYS A 147 -20.01 4.18 -12.04
C CYS A 147 -19.32 4.35 -13.40
N LYS A 148 -19.85 5.24 -14.22
CA LYS A 148 -19.28 5.58 -15.55
C LYS A 148 -17.99 6.38 -15.37
N LYS A 149 -18.01 7.35 -14.46
CA LYS A 149 -16.83 8.14 -14.08
C LYS A 149 -15.84 7.27 -13.33
N GLU A 150 -14.57 7.49 -13.56
CA GLU A 150 -13.48 6.85 -12.83
C GLU A 150 -13.32 7.53 -11.47
N ILE A 151 -13.74 6.83 -10.40
CA ILE A 151 -13.73 7.32 -9.02
C ILE A 151 -12.80 6.45 -8.20
N HIS A 152 -11.94 7.06 -7.42
CA HIS A 152 -10.90 6.39 -6.65
C HIS A 152 -11.24 6.29 -5.16
N GLY A 153 -10.66 5.31 -4.47
CA GLY A 153 -10.78 5.24 -3.00
C GLY A 153 -9.98 6.35 -2.32
N ILE A 154 -8.67 6.30 -2.49
CA ILE A 154 -7.73 7.32 -2.02
C ILE A 154 -7.05 7.94 -3.24
N PHE A 155 -7.09 9.25 -3.32
CA PHE A 155 -6.63 10.00 -4.48
C PHE A 155 -5.64 11.10 -4.10
N LEU A 156 -4.55 11.19 -4.88
CA LEU A 156 -3.59 12.29 -4.84
C LEU A 156 -3.28 12.72 -6.27
N ASN A 157 -3.35 14.01 -6.52
CA ASN A 157 -2.80 14.62 -7.73
C ASN A 157 -1.94 15.83 -7.34
N ASN A 158 -0.64 15.63 -7.36
CA ASN A 158 0.33 16.63 -6.92
C ASN A 158 1.06 17.32 -8.07
N ASP A 159 0.46 17.38 -9.26
CA ASP A 159 1.09 17.96 -10.45
C ASP A 159 1.62 19.39 -10.23
N LYS A 160 0.94 20.18 -9.41
CA LYS A 160 1.29 21.59 -9.17
C LYS A 160 2.34 21.79 -8.07
N GLU A 161 2.40 20.86 -7.11
CA GLU A 161 3.22 21.01 -5.91
C GLU A 161 4.41 20.02 -5.87
N PHE A 162 4.53 19.18 -6.91
CA PHE A 162 5.58 18.17 -6.98
C PHE A 162 6.97 18.76 -6.81
N SER A 163 7.83 18.03 -6.08
CA SER A 163 9.21 18.40 -5.73
C SER A 163 9.40 19.61 -4.81
N LYS A 164 8.35 20.27 -4.37
CA LYS A 164 8.45 21.33 -3.38
C LYS A 164 8.58 20.80 -1.95
N LYS A 165 7.94 19.65 -1.68
CA LYS A 165 7.93 19.00 -0.37
C LYS A 165 7.60 17.51 -0.53
N GLU A 166 8.18 16.69 0.32
CA GLU A 166 7.85 15.27 0.43
C GLU A 166 6.42 15.08 0.92
N ASP A 167 5.66 14.20 0.25
CA ASP A 167 4.27 13.92 0.65
C ASP A 167 4.21 13.16 1.97
N SER A 168 5.09 12.18 2.16
CA SER A 168 5.16 11.36 3.39
C SER A 168 3.80 10.76 3.81
N ILE A 169 3.01 10.32 2.83
CA ILE A 169 1.68 9.75 3.07
C ILE A 169 1.79 8.32 3.58
N VAL A 170 1.02 8.00 4.60
CA VAL A 170 0.92 6.62 5.14
C VAL A 170 -0.50 6.11 5.01
N ILE A 171 -0.67 4.94 4.37
CA ILE A 171 -1.91 4.17 4.29
C ILE A 171 -1.65 2.86 5.03
N ASP A 172 -2.30 2.65 6.16
CA ASP A 172 -2.02 1.55 7.06
C ASP A 172 -3.34 0.88 7.51
N ASP A 173 -3.37 -0.46 7.45
CA ASP A 173 -4.48 -1.23 8.00
C ASP A 173 -5.86 -0.84 7.43
N CYS A 174 -5.91 -0.57 6.12
CA CYS A 174 -7.11 -0.14 5.42
C CYS A 174 -7.67 -1.22 4.50
N GLN A 175 -8.99 -1.20 4.30
CA GLN A 175 -9.65 -1.93 3.22
C GLN A 175 -10.19 -0.95 2.19
N VAL A 176 -9.87 -1.13 0.90
CA VAL A 176 -10.32 -0.24 -0.18
C VAL A 176 -10.83 -1.07 -1.34
N ARG A 177 -12.15 -1.02 -1.61
CA ARG A 177 -12.74 -1.89 -2.61
C ARG A 177 -13.92 -1.30 -3.36
N MET A 178 -14.26 -1.93 -4.50
CA MET A 178 -15.45 -1.64 -5.32
C MET A 178 -15.47 -0.24 -5.95
N PHE A 179 -14.31 0.37 -6.21
CA PHE A 179 -14.22 1.63 -6.93
C PHE A 179 -14.24 1.42 -8.45
N SER A 180 -14.85 2.37 -9.19
CA SER A 180 -14.84 2.38 -10.66
C SER A 180 -13.46 2.77 -11.23
N GLY A 181 -12.66 3.46 -10.47
CA GLY A 181 -11.24 3.72 -10.68
C GLY A 181 -10.36 2.71 -9.98
N SER A 182 -9.23 3.17 -9.47
CA SER A 182 -8.29 2.42 -8.66
C SER A 182 -8.62 2.51 -7.17
N GLY A 183 -8.24 1.52 -6.38
CA GLY A 183 -8.36 1.60 -4.93
C GLY A 183 -7.55 2.77 -4.38
N VAL A 184 -6.29 2.83 -4.75
CA VAL A 184 -5.38 3.96 -4.47
C VAL A 184 -4.86 4.50 -5.80
N HIS A 185 -4.91 5.81 -5.99
CA HIS A 185 -4.41 6.51 -7.17
C HIS A 185 -3.56 7.70 -6.76
N LEU A 186 -2.23 7.54 -6.82
CA LEU A 186 -1.28 8.57 -6.41
C LEU A 186 -0.49 9.06 -7.62
N LEU A 187 -0.80 10.26 -8.08
CA LEU A 187 -0.17 10.92 -9.22
C LEU A 187 0.85 11.94 -8.72
N ARG A 188 2.13 11.72 -9.03
CA ARG A 188 3.29 12.50 -8.59
C ARG A 188 3.46 12.53 -7.07
N VAL A 189 3.40 11.35 -6.47
CA VAL A 189 3.69 11.18 -5.04
C VAL A 189 5.20 11.04 -4.80
N TRP A 190 5.68 11.68 -3.74
CA TRP A 190 7.05 11.53 -3.27
C TRP A 190 7.07 11.14 -1.80
N LEU A 191 7.68 10.01 -1.49
CA LEU A 191 7.72 9.33 -0.21
C LEU A 191 6.33 8.91 0.29
N PHE A 192 6.07 7.61 0.26
CA PHE A 192 4.80 7.03 0.71
C PHE A 192 4.99 5.65 1.32
N ILE A 193 4.08 5.28 2.20
CA ILE A 193 4.02 3.95 2.82
C ILE A 193 2.60 3.41 2.66
N ILE A 194 2.46 2.24 2.06
CA ILE A 194 1.18 1.51 1.94
C ILE A 194 1.41 0.12 2.52
N ARG A 195 0.76 -0.19 3.63
CA ARG A 195 1.02 -1.44 4.34
C ARG A 195 -0.21 -2.03 5.02
N HIS A 196 -0.13 -3.34 5.35
CA HIS A 196 -1.15 -4.09 6.09
C HIS A 196 -2.58 -3.91 5.55
N SER A 197 -2.71 -3.58 4.27
CA SER A 197 -3.96 -3.11 3.69
C SER A 197 -4.47 -4.05 2.61
N TYR A 198 -5.76 -3.92 2.30
CA TYR A 198 -6.45 -4.78 1.37
C TYR A 198 -7.12 -3.98 0.24
N PHE A 199 -6.64 -4.16 -0.99
CA PHE A 199 -7.11 -3.46 -2.19
C PHE A 199 -7.79 -4.44 -3.13
N ARG A 200 -9.14 -4.39 -3.19
CA ARG A 200 -9.90 -5.46 -3.85
C ARG A 200 -11.02 -5.00 -4.75
N ALA A 201 -11.25 -5.76 -5.83
CA ALA A 201 -12.43 -5.66 -6.69
C ALA A 201 -12.67 -4.25 -7.26
N ASN A 202 -11.62 -3.44 -7.39
CA ASN A 202 -11.68 -2.17 -8.07
C ASN A 202 -11.70 -2.41 -9.59
N LYS A 203 -12.37 -1.55 -10.36
CA LYS A 203 -12.55 -1.74 -11.80
C LYS A 203 -11.25 -1.52 -12.58
N LYS A 204 -10.36 -0.67 -12.07
CA LYS A 204 -9.02 -0.43 -12.58
C LYS A 204 -7.98 -1.19 -11.74
N HIS A 205 -6.99 -0.51 -11.21
CA HIS A 205 -5.89 -1.09 -10.44
C HIS A 205 -6.23 -1.19 -8.94
N GLY A 206 -5.60 -2.12 -8.24
CA GLY A 206 -5.56 -2.07 -6.79
C GLY A 206 -4.86 -0.79 -6.33
N ILE A 207 -3.64 -0.59 -6.85
CA ILE A 207 -2.79 0.57 -6.57
C ILE A 207 -2.23 1.10 -7.89
N TYR A 208 -2.41 2.39 -8.16
CA TYR A 208 -1.75 3.14 -9.23
C TYR A 208 -0.78 4.15 -8.62
N ILE A 209 0.46 4.13 -9.09
CA ILE A 209 1.51 5.04 -8.64
C ILE A 209 2.21 5.66 -9.86
N PHE A 210 2.26 6.98 -9.87
CA PHE A 210 3.31 7.72 -10.54
C PHE A 210 4.08 8.47 -9.44
N GLY A 211 5.23 7.93 -9.03
CA GLY A 211 5.93 8.48 -7.88
C GLY A 211 7.20 7.72 -7.49
N TRP A 212 7.79 8.16 -6.39
CA TRP A 212 9.12 7.73 -5.94
C TRP A 212 9.18 7.49 -4.43
N ASP A 213 10.20 6.74 -4.00
CA ASP A 213 10.57 6.50 -2.62
C ASP A 213 9.44 5.87 -1.80
N GLY A 214 8.89 4.78 -2.35
CA GLY A 214 7.73 4.11 -1.81
C GLY A 214 8.03 2.82 -1.06
N PHE A 215 7.22 2.56 -0.04
CA PHE A 215 7.18 1.28 0.67
C PHE A 215 5.79 0.67 0.51
N VAL A 216 5.70 -0.50 -0.12
CA VAL A 216 4.46 -1.27 -0.30
C VAL A 216 4.66 -2.63 0.35
N LEU A 217 4.14 -2.80 1.56
CA LEU A 217 4.53 -3.87 2.48
C LEU A 217 3.31 -4.63 3.02
N ASP A 218 3.36 -5.95 3.03
CA ASP A 218 2.36 -6.82 3.68
C ASP A 218 0.91 -6.55 3.26
N ASN A 219 0.69 -6.18 1.99
CA ASN A 219 -0.65 -5.92 1.49
C ASN A 219 -1.24 -7.15 0.80
N GLN A 220 -2.56 -7.25 0.78
CA GLN A 220 -3.29 -8.11 -0.13
C GLN A 220 -3.92 -7.27 -1.24
N ILE A 221 -3.60 -7.61 -2.51
CA ILE A 221 -4.02 -6.85 -3.69
C ILE A 221 -4.71 -7.84 -4.64
N SER A 222 -6.05 -7.87 -4.66
CA SER A 222 -6.75 -8.96 -5.35
C SER A 222 -8.01 -8.55 -6.12
N ASP A 223 -8.39 -9.38 -7.10
CA ASP A 223 -9.65 -9.27 -7.86
C ASP A 223 -9.85 -7.92 -8.59
N ASN A 224 -8.79 -7.15 -8.80
CA ASN A 224 -8.92 -5.88 -9.50
C ASN A 224 -9.09 -6.09 -11.02
N GLY A 225 -9.82 -5.20 -11.67
CA GLY A 225 -10.19 -5.32 -13.07
C GLY A 225 -9.04 -5.01 -14.05
N SER A 226 -7.90 -4.56 -13.55
CA SER A 226 -6.65 -4.36 -14.29
C SER A 226 -5.49 -4.92 -13.47
N HIS A 227 -4.37 -4.21 -13.34
CA HIS A 227 -3.21 -4.68 -12.59
C HIS A 227 -3.45 -4.63 -11.07
N GLY A 228 -2.80 -5.51 -10.33
CA GLY A 228 -2.72 -5.38 -8.88
C GLY A 228 -2.07 -4.06 -8.51
N MET A 229 -0.84 -3.85 -8.97
CA MET A 229 -0.16 -2.56 -8.88
C MET A 229 0.35 -2.12 -10.25
N PHE A 230 0.16 -0.87 -10.57
CA PHE A 230 0.72 -0.22 -11.77
C PHE A 230 1.60 0.95 -11.36
N VAL A 231 2.88 0.91 -11.80
CA VAL A 231 3.82 2.02 -11.65
C VAL A 231 4.04 2.63 -13.02
N ASP A 232 3.55 3.85 -13.18
CA ASP A 232 3.61 4.56 -14.45
C ASP A 232 5.00 5.20 -14.64
N LYS A 233 5.23 5.69 -15.85
CA LYS A 233 6.50 6.19 -16.38
C LYS A 233 7.38 6.92 -15.35
N TRP A 234 8.65 6.52 -15.31
CA TRP A 234 9.69 7.07 -14.44
C TRP A 234 9.45 6.93 -12.93
N GLY A 235 8.38 6.27 -12.52
CA GLY A 235 8.19 5.91 -11.12
C GLY A 235 9.21 4.86 -10.66
N GLY A 236 9.51 4.84 -9.37
CA GLY A 236 10.48 3.88 -8.85
C GLY A 236 10.95 4.15 -7.43
N THR A 237 12.10 3.57 -7.10
CA THR A 237 12.64 3.54 -5.74
C THR A 237 11.62 2.93 -4.77
N ILE A 238 11.06 1.76 -5.16
CA ILE A 238 9.96 1.12 -4.43
C ILE A 238 10.46 -0.18 -3.78
N MET A 239 10.20 -0.29 -2.49
CA MET A 239 10.31 -1.54 -1.74
C MET A 239 8.95 -2.26 -1.80
N PHE A 240 8.85 -3.29 -2.65
CA PHE A 240 7.63 -4.12 -2.78
C PHE A 240 7.87 -5.46 -2.09
N THR A 241 7.42 -5.59 -0.83
CA THR A 241 7.86 -6.68 0.06
C THR A 241 6.68 -7.35 0.76
N ALA A 242 6.73 -8.69 0.83
CA ALA A 242 5.79 -9.54 1.56
C ALA A 242 4.31 -9.39 1.12
N ASN A 243 4.05 -8.85 -0.06
CA ASN A 243 2.68 -8.69 -0.55
C ASN A 243 2.12 -9.99 -1.11
N ARG A 244 0.81 -10.19 -0.96
CA ARG A 244 0.03 -11.20 -1.65
C ARG A 244 -0.77 -10.54 -2.77
N VAL A 245 -0.45 -10.88 -4.03
CA VAL A 245 -1.03 -10.25 -5.21
C VAL A 245 -1.68 -11.30 -6.09
N GLU A 246 -3.02 -11.30 -6.14
CA GLU A 246 -3.74 -12.44 -6.72
C GLU A 246 -5.03 -12.08 -7.45
N TRP A 247 -5.42 -12.89 -8.43
CA TRP A 247 -6.70 -12.80 -9.14
C TRP A 247 -6.95 -11.48 -9.87
N ASN A 248 -5.94 -10.63 -10.07
CA ASN A 248 -6.09 -9.41 -10.84
C ASN A 248 -6.24 -9.76 -12.34
N LYS A 249 -7.08 -9.03 -13.07
CA LYS A 249 -7.32 -9.29 -14.49
C LYS A 249 -6.19 -8.83 -15.41
N GLY A 250 -5.28 -7.99 -14.92
CA GLY A 250 -4.02 -7.66 -15.55
C GLY A 250 -2.86 -8.40 -14.88
N CYS A 251 -1.67 -7.78 -14.90
CA CYS A 251 -0.50 -8.26 -14.19
C CYS A 251 -0.64 -8.09 -12.68
N GLY A 252 0.08 -8.88 -11.89
CA GLY A 252 0.23 -8.63 -10.47
C GLY A 252 0.89 -7.28 -10.22
N TYR A 253 2.05 -7.09 -10.80
CA TYR A 253 2.78 -5.81 -10.82
C TYR A 253 3.17 -5.47 -12.27
N PHE A 254 2.89 -4.27 -12.69
CA PHE A 254 3.28 -3.74 -14.00
C PHE A 254 4.03 -2.43 -13.86
N ALA A 255 5.19 -2.30 -14.52
CA ALA A 255 5.92 -1.05 -14.59
C ALA A 255 6.52 -0.82 -15.98
N ILE A 256 6.55 0.46 -16.39
CA ILE A 256 7.15 0.87 -17.66
C ILE A 256 8.05 2.09 -17.43
N ASP A 257 9.24 2.07 -18.06
CA ASP A 257 10.25 3.14 -17.97
C ASP A 257 10.59 3.56 -16.53
N GLY A 258 10.44 2.64 -15.55
CA GLY A 258 10.69 2.88 -14.14
C GLY A 258 12.02 2.29 -13.65
N GLY A 259 12.22 2.29 -12.33
CA GLY A 259 13.45 1.70 -11.81
C GLY A 259 13.59 1.66 -10.30
N SER A 260 14.77 1.21 -9.87
CA SER A 260 15.18 1.14 -8.47
C SER A 260 14.17 0.41 -7.57
N THR A 261 13.60 -0.69 -8.05
CA THR A 261 12.56 -1.44 -7.33
C THR A 261 13.11 -2.75 -6.78
N ASN A 262 12.80 -3.03 -5.53
CA ASN A 262 13.12 -4.30 -4.89
C ASN A 262 11.83 -5.13 -4.69
N PHE A 263 11.81 -6.36 -5.22
CA PHE A 263 10.74 -7.34 -5.01
C PHE A 263 11.26 -8.46 -4.13
N THR A 264 10.79 -8.54 -2.88
CA THR A 264 11.26 -9.55 -1.94
C THR A 264 10.13 -10.21 -1.17
N GLY A 265 10.10 -11.55 -1.16
CA GLY A 265 9.18 -12.31 -0.32
C GLY A 265 7.70 -12.19 -0.70
N ASN A 266 7.39 -11.79 -1.92
CA ASN A 266 6.01 -11.66 -2.36
C ASN A 266 5.44 -13.01 -2.87
N CYS A 267 4.12 -13.16 -2.76
CA CYS A 267 3.38 -14.25 -3.38
C CYS A 267 2.44 -13.70 -4.45
N PHE A 268 2.68 -14.08 -5.70
CA PHE A 268 1.80 -13.77 -6.82
C PHE A 268 1.04 -15.03 -7.22
N ASP A 269 -0.28 -14.96 -7.32
CA ASP A 269 -1.08 -16.13 -7.67
C ASP A 269 -2.28 -15.78 -8.55
N CYS A 270 -2.51 -16.55 -9.59
CA CYS A 270 -3.69 -16.44 -10.45
C CYS A 270 -3.96 -15.07 -11.08
N ASN A 271 -2.97 -14.21 -11.23
CA ASN A 271 -3.14 -13.00 -12.03
C ASN A 271 -3.30 -13.40 -13.50
N TRP A 272 -4.20 -12.75 -14.23
CA TRP A 272 -4.46 -13.10 -15.62
C TRP A 272 -3.28 -12.76 -16.53
N GLY A 273 -2.63 -11.61 -16.30
CA GLY A 273 -1.35 -11.28 -16.88
C GLY A 273 -0.18 -11.86 -16.07
N ALA A 274 1.04 -11.42 -16.35
CA ALA A 274 2.23 -11.84 -15.64
C ALA A 274 2.14 -11.51 -14.13
N ALA A 275 2.81 -12.28 -13.30
CA ALA A 275 3.03 -11.91 -11.90
C ALA A 275 3.76 -10.56 -11.82
N ILE A 276 4.87 -10.45 -12.57
CA ILE A 276 5.66 -9.22 -12.73
C ILE A 276 5.87 -8.98 -14.22
N ASP A 277 5.53 -7.80 -14.70
CA ASP A 277 5.83 -7.32 -16.05
C ASP A 277 6.60 -6.00 -15.97
N LEU A 278 7.87 -6.04 -16.37
CA LEU A 278 8.76 -4.89 -16.36
C LEU A 278 9.21 -4.57 -17.77
N ARG A 279 8.97 -3.32 -18.21
CA ARG A 279 9.35 -2.85 -19.53
C ARG A 279 10.25 -1.63 -19.44
N LYS A 280 11.46 -1.72 -19.98
CA LYS A 280 12.48 -0.67 -19.97
C LYS A 280 12.80 -0.14 -18.56
N CYS A 281 12.76 -1.03 -17.57
CA CYS A 281 13.06 -0.70 -16.18
C CYS A 281 14.55 -0.91 -15.89
N SER A 282 15.06 -0.22 -14.86
CA SER A 282 16.47 -0.32 -14.47
C SER A 282 16.68 -0.44 -12.97
N THR A 283 17.81 -1.04 -12.57
CA THR A 283 18.21 -1.17 -11.16
C THR A 283 17.18 -1.94 -10.34
N ILE A 284 16.92 -3.19 -10.71
CA ILE A 284 15.85 -4.02 -10.19
C ILE A 284 16.41 -5.23 -9.44
N THR A 285 15.82 -5.57 -8.31
CA THR A 285 16.06 -6.85 -7.64
C THR A 285 14.74 -7.63 -7.53
N ILE A 286 14.75 -8.91 -7.92
CA ILE A 286 13.61 -9.84 -7.81
C ILE A 286 14.13 -11.08 -7.06
N SER A 287 13.87 -11.19 -5.76
CA SER A 287 14.45 -12.25 -4.94
C SER A 287 13.46 -12.86 -3.95
N ALA A 288 13.54 -14.16 -3.76
CA ALA A 288 12.75 -14.91 -2.78
C ALA A 288 11.21 -14.75 -2.95
N ASN A 289 10.73 -14.56 -4.18
CA ASN A 289 9.30 -14.49 -4.46
C ASN A 289 8.75 -15.85 -4.90
N VAL A 290 7.45 -16.02 -4.73
CA VAL A 290 6.69 -17.17 -5.23
C VAL A 290 5.76 -16.72 -6.35
N PHE A 291 5.91 -17.32 -7.54
CA PHE A 291 5.07 -17.07 -8.71
C PHE A 291 4.23 -18.31 -9.00
N ARG A 292 2.91 -18.18 -8.92
CA ARG A 292 1.99 -19.28 -9.13
C ARG A 292 0.89 -18.90 -10.11
N ARG A 293 0.62 -19.75 -11.08
CA ARG A 293 -0.59 -19.70 -11.93
C ARG A 293 -0.89 -18.31 -12.54
N CYS A 294 0.12 -17.47 -12.75
CA CYS A 294 -0.02 -16.19 -13.45
C CYS A 294 0.19 -16.35 -14.94
N GLY A 295 -0.28 -15.39 -15.76
CA GLY A 295 -0.06 -15.39 -17.21
C GLY A 295 -0.94 -16.38 -17.95
N ARG A 296 -2.26 -16.30 -17.82
CA ARG A 296 -3.22 -17.22 -18.47
C ARG A 296 -3.09 -17.20 -19.98
N GLU A 297 -3.13 -18.36 -20.61
CA GLU A 297 -3.04 -18.53 -22.07
C GLU A 297 -4.20 -17.85 -22.82
N ASP A 298 -5.38 -17.77 -22.20
CA ASP A 298 -6.59 -17.21 -22.78
C ASP A 298 -6.76 -15.68 -22.59
N ASN A 299 -5.80 -15.01 -21.96
CA ASN A 299 -5.84 -13.57 -21.71
C ASN A 299 -4.74 -12.84 -22.47
N ILE A 300 -4.80 -12.88 -23.81
CA ILE A 300 -3.79 -12.28 -24.66
C ILE A 300 -4.42 -11.13 -25.43
N GLU A 301 -4.24 -9.90 -24.93
CA GLU A 301 -4.45 -8.70 -25.73
C GLU A 301 -3.12 -8.22 -26.29
N GLY A 302 -2.89 -8.45 -27.61
CA GLY A 302 -1.75 -7.96 -28.34
C GLY A 302 -0.49 -8.83 -28.23
N GLU A 303 0.54 -8.38 -27.50
CA GLU A 303 1.77 -9.15 -27.30
C GLU A 303 1.54 -10.38 -26.43
N ASP A 304 2.29 -11.45 -26.68
CA ASP A 304 2.20 -12.68 -25.91
C ASP A 304 2.61 -12.48 -24.45
N MET A 305 1.62 -12.26 -23.60
CA MET A 305 1.75 -12.04 -22.16
C MET A 305 1.48 -13.29 -21.32
N SER A 306 1.37 -14.45 -21.98
CA SER A 306 1.17 -15.72 -21.29
C SER A 306 2.47 -16.23 -20.66
N CYS A 307 2.94 -15.51 -19.66
CA CYS A 307 4.14 -15.85 -18.88
C CYS A 307 3.96 -15.48 -17.41
N GLN A 308 4.72 -16.13 -16.53
CA GLN A 308 4.67 -15.74 -15.11
C GLN A 308 5.49 -14.46 -14.85
N VAL A 309 6.62 -14.29 -15.51
CA VAL A 309 7.44 -13.08 -15.40
C VAL A 309 7.83 -12.61 -16.80
N ASN A 310 7.62 -11.33 -17.10
CA ASN A 310 8.05 -10.67 -18.33
C ASN A 310 9.06 -9.57 -18.04
N LEU A 311 10.22 -9.65 -18.68
CA LEU A 311 11.31 -8.67 -18.55
C LEU A 311 11.72 -8.23 -19.95
N ASP A 312 11.38 -7.01 -20.37
CA ASP A 312 11.73 -6.46 -21.69
C ASP A 312 12.47 -5.14 -21.55
N GLY A 313 13.66 -5.06 -22.10
CA GLY A 313 14.48 -3.85 -22.08
C GLY A 313 15.02 -3.47 -20.72
N CYS A 314 15.09 -4.40 -19.75
CA CYS A 314 15.57 -4.10 -18.41
C CYS A 314 17.10 -4.01 -18.36
N LYS A 315 17.61 -3.10 -17.51
CA LYS A 315 19.02 -2.85 -17.31
C LYS A 315 19.42 -2.88 -15.84
N GLY A 316 20.49 -3.60 -15.50
CA GLY A 316 20.96 -3.70 -14.11
C GLY A 316 19.96 -4.45 -13.23
N LEU A 317 19.44 -5.58 -13.73
CA LEU A 317 18.48 -6.41 -13.03
C LEU A 317 19.15 -7.65 -12.45
N ALA A 318 18.86 -7.95 -11.20
CA ALA A 318 19.19 -9.22 -10.56
C ALA A 318 17.93 -10.01 -10.20
N MET A 319 17.78 -11.24 -10.73
CA MET A 319 16.67 -12.13 -10.38
C MET A 319 17.22 -13.47 -9.89
N ASN A 320 16.95 -13.79 -8.62
CA ASN A 320 17.47 -15.00 -8.00
C ASN A 320 16.58 -15.57 -6.89
N CYS A 321 16.79 -16.84 -6.55
CA CYS A 321 16.14 -17.50 -5.43
C CYS A 321 14.60 -17.44 -5.45
N ASN A 322 13.98 -17.29 -6.63
CA ASN A 322 12.54 -17.31 -6.77
C ASN A 322 12.04 -18.73 -7.08
N SER A 323 10.81 -19.03 -6.63
CA SER A 323 10.11 -20.25 -6.97
C SER A 323 8.94 -19.95 -7.91
N SER A 324 8.90 -20.64 -9.05
CA SER A 324 7.88 -20.45 -10.07
C SER A 324 7.22 -21.78 -10.45
N GLY A 325 5.89 -21.81 -10.47
CA GLY A 325 5.16 -23.01 -10.88
C GLY A 325 3.78 -22.71 -11.44
N ALA A 326 3.31 -23.59 -12.32
CA ALA A 326 1.91 -23.66 -12.72
C ALA A 326 1.15 -24.61 -11.80
N GLY A 327 -0.16 -24.73 -11.93
CA GLY A 327 -0.91 -25.64 -11.12
C GLY A 327 -2.42 -25.57 -11.34
N ARG A 328 -3.15 -26.34 -10.54
CA ARG A 328 -4.61 -26.40 -10.64
C ARG A 328 -5.24 -25.14 -10.09
N ARG A 329 -6.33 -24.71 -10.71
CA ARG A 329 -7.23 -23.68 -10.15
C ARG A 329 -7.87 -24.17 -8.87
N ASP A 330 -8.20 -23.24 -8.00
CA ASP A 330 -8.96 -23.52 -6.81
C ASP A 330 -10.35 -24.09 -7.20
N GLY A 331 -10.81 -25.10 -6.47
CA GLY A 331 -12.06 -25.82 -6.78
C GLY A 331 -11.94 -26.79 -7.96
N ALA A 332 -10.74 -27.25 -8.32
CA ALA A 332 -10.47 -28.25 -9.36
C ALA A 332 -11.00 -27.89 -10.77
N LYS A 333 -11.16 -26.62 -11.09
CA LYS A 333 -11.69 -26.11 -12.37
C LYS A 333 -10.62 -26.00 -13.47
N GLY A 334 -9.77 -27.03 -13.63
CA GLY A 334 -8.72 -27.05 -14.63
C GLY A 334 -7.39 -26.48 -14.10
N GLU A 335 -6.41 -26.40 -14.99
CA GLU A 335 -5.06 -25.91 -14.67
C GLU A 335 -4.85 -24.53 -15.28
N VAL A 336 -4.07 -23.70 -14.61
CA VAL A 336 -3.52 -22.49 -15.21
C VAL A 336 -2.12 -22.81 -15.69
N ARG A 337 -1.93 -22.79 -16.99
CA ARG A 337 -0.67 -23.10 -17.63
C ARG A 337 -0.29 -21.94 -18.55
N PRO A 338 0.57 -21.04 -18.10
CA PRO A 338 1.14 -20.04 -19.00
C PRO A 338 1.99 -20.72 -20.06
N LYS A 339 2.18 -20.06 -21.21
CA LYS A 339 3.09 -20.54 -22.23
C LYS A 339 4.52 -20.60 -21.69
N TYR A 340 4.91 -19.59 -20.93
CA TYR A 340 6.27 -19.43 -20.43
C TYR A 340 6.30 -19.21 -18.92
N GLY A 341 7.33 -19.72 -18.27
CA GLY A 341 7.66 -19.36 -16.89
C GLY A 341 8.30 -17.98 -16.81
N LEU A 342 9.28 -17.74 -17.67
CA LEU A 342 10.00 -16.48 -17.78
C LEU A 342 10.11 -16.10 -19.27
N LYS A 343 9.81 -14.84 -19.58
CA LYS A 343 10.06 -14.23 -20.88
C LYS A 343 11.07 -13.11 -20.71
N VAL A 344 12.16 -13.14 -21.48
CA VAL A 344 13.22 -12.13 -21.46
C VAL A 344 13.49 -11.59 -22.85
N LYS A 345 13.76 -10.30 -22.96
CA LYS A 345 14.09 -9.61 -24.22
C LYS A 345 14.88 -8.34 -23.93
N ASN A 346 15.83 -8.00 -24.80
CA ASN A 346 16.57 -6.73 -24.76
C ASN A 346 17.24 -6.43 -23.40
N MET A 347 17.72 -7.43 -22.67
CA MET A 347 18.37 -7.30 -21.38
C MET A 347 19.80 -6.79 -21.48
N SER A 348 20.28 -6.03 -20.50
CA SER A 348 21.69 -5.61 -20.40
C SER A 348 22.12 -5.43 -18.95
N TYR A 349 23.39 -5.67 -18.65
CA TYR A 349 23.96 -5.57 -17.30
C TYR A 349 23.11 -6.30 -16.26
N SER A 350 22.58 -7.46 -16.62
CA SER A 350 21.58 -8.17 -15.82
C SER A 350 21.98 -9.61 -15.59
N VAL A 351 21.55 -10.17 -14.45
CA VAL A 351 21.82 -11.55 -14.07
C VAL A 351 20.53 -12.24 -13.62
N ILE A 352 20.29 -13.46 -14.11
CA ILE A 352 19.15 -14.32 -13.77
C ILE A 352 19.69 -15.70 -13.41
N THR A 353 19.79 -16.00 -12.11
CA THR A 353 20.40 -17.24 -11.61
C THR A 353 19.63 -17.81 -10.42
N ASP A 354 19.88 -19.10 -10.14
CA ASP A 354 19.41 -19.76 -8.92
C ASP A 354 17.89 -19.70 -8.69
N ASN A 355 17.10 -19.63 -9.77
CA ASN A 355 15.64 -19.71 -9.68
C ASN A 355 15.15 -21.13 -9.94
N SER A 356 14.05 -21.51 -9.28
CA SER A 356 13.38 -22.78 -9.50
C SER A 356 12.13 -22.60 -10.35
N PHE A 357 12.11 -23.19 -11.55
CA PHE A 357 10.96 -23.21 -12.45
C PHE A 357 10.36 -24.61 -12.48
N PHE A 358 9.34 -24.82 -11.65
CA PHE A 358 8.67 -26.10 -11.51
C PHE A 358 7.52 -26.23 -12.51
N GLY A 359 7.73 -26.96 -13.56
CA GLY A 359 6.79 -27.51 -14.56
C GLY A 359 5.46 -26.81 -14.87
N GLY A 360 4.75 -27.35 -15.85
CA GLY A 360 3.38 -26.94 -16.17
C GLY A 360 3.23 -25.81 -17.19
N PHE A 361 4.30 -25.40 -17.84
CA PHE A 361 4.28 -24.44 -18.97
C PHE A 361 3.92 -25.16 -20.26
N THR A 362 3.13 -24.52 -21.15
CA THR A 362 2.63 -25.18 -22.37
C THR A 362 3.62 -25.15 -23.53
N ASP A 363 4.56 -24.21 -23.55
CA ASP A 363 5.58 -24.09 -24.59
C ASP A 363 7.00 -24.32 -24.02
N LYS A 364 7.50 -23.40 -23.21
CA LYS A 364 8.83 -23.54 -22.60
C LYS A 364 8.92 -22.80 -21.26
N MET A 365 9.84 -23.26 -20.41
CA MET A 365 10.05 -22.62 -19.11
C MET A 365 10.63 -21.23 -19.25
N VAL A 366 11.58 -21.05 -20.17
CA VAL A 366 12.16 -19.74 -20.50
C VAL A 366 12.00 -19.47 -21.98
N PHE A 367 11.43 -18.34 -22.30
CA PHE A 367 11.40 -17.78 -23.64
C PHE A 367 12.38 -16.60 -23.71
N ASP A 368 13.53 -16.85 -24.30
CA ASP A 368 14.50 -15.83 -24.65
C ASP A 368 14.19 -15.30 -26.06
N ALA A 369 13.72 -14.06 -26.12
CA ALA A 369 13.40 -13.39 -27.39
C ALA A 369 14.60 -12.62 -27.96
N GLY A 370 15.78 -12.70 -27.34
CA GLY A 370 17.02 -12.11 -27.81
C GLY A 370 17.11 -10.59 -27.71
N GLY A 371 18.02 -10.01 -28.49
CA GLY A 371 18.27 -8.55 -28.48
C GLY A 371 19.07 -8.06 -27.27
N HIS A 372 19.71 -8.99 -26.57
CA HIS A 372 20.46 -8.62 -25.35
C HIS A 372 21.69 -7.80 -25.70
N GLY A 373 21.96 -6.81 -24.86
CA GLY A 373 23.17 -6.01 -24.89
C GLY A 373 24.31 -6.66 -24.11
N GLU A 374 25.26 -5.84 -23.70
CA GLU A 374 26.42 -6.28 -22.94
C GLU A 374 26.04 -6.82 -21.56
N GLN A 375 26.85 -7.78 -21.04
CA GLN A 375 26.80 -8.23 -19.65
C GLN A 375 25.42 -8.80 -19.24
N PHE A 376 24.76 -9.57 -20.10
CA PHE A 376 23.59 -10.36 -19.70
C PHE A 376 23.99 -11.80 -19.44
N VAL A 377 23.67 -12.31 -18.25
CA VAL A 377 23.96 -13.68 -17.82
C VAL A 377 22.67 -14.34 -17.33
N MET A 378 22.39 -15.54 -17.86
CA MET A 378 21.31 -16.40 -17.37
C MET A 378 21.86 -17.82 -17.24
N SER A 379 22.06 -18.29 -15.99
CA SER A 379 22.64 -19.60 -15.68
C SER A 379 22.08 -20.17 -14.38
N ASP A 380 22.38 -21.43 -14.11
CA ASP A 380 22.12 -22.11 -12.83
C ASP A 380 20.65 -22.05 -12.35
N ASN A 381 19.70 -21.87 -13.28
CA ASN A 381 18.29 -21.96 -12.98
C ASN A 381 17.81 -23.41 -13.10
N VAL A 382 17.20 -23.93 -12.04
CA VAL A 382 16.68 -25.30 -12.01
C VAL A 382 15.41 -25.38 -12.88
N GLY A 383 15.38 -26.36 -13.77
CA GLY A 383 14.28 -26.55 -14.72
C GLY A 383 14.42 -25.73 -16.01
N CYS A 384 15.40 -24.86 -16.11
CA CYS A 384 15.77 -24.21 -17.38
C CYS A 384 16.84 -25.03 -18.09
N PRO A 385 16.77 -25.18 -19.43
CA PRO A 385 17.88 -25.74 -20.21
C PRO A 385 19.12 -24.85 -20.03
N ALA A 386 20.26 -25.46 -19.72
CA ALA A 386 21.54 -24.76 -19.62
C ALA A 386 21.84 -23.99 -20.95
N GLY A 387 22.16 -22.71 -20.82
CA GLY A 387 22.63 -21.90 -21.95
C GLY A 387 21.59 -21.52 -23.04
N LYS A 388 20.30 -21.52 -22.70
CA LYS A 388 19.22 -21.06 -23.58
C LYS A 388 18.34 -19.99 -22.95
#